data_abfdd60a03f26d22c7ef59088ffa7c66
#
_entry.id   abfdd60a03f26d22c7ef59088ffa7c66
#
_cell.length_a   1.000
_cell.length_b   1.000
_cell.length_c   1.000
_cell.angle_alpha   90.00
_cell.angle_beta   90.00
_cell.angle_gamma   90.00
#
_symmetry.space_group_name_H-M   'P 1'
#
loop_
_entity.id
_entity.type
_entity.pdbx_description
1 polymer ?
#
loop_
_entity_poly.entity_id
_entity_poly.type
_entity_poly.pdbx_seq_one_letter_code
_entity_poly.pdbx_strand_id
1 'polypeptide(L)'
;MPTETAPQAPPATRRGRPVLTLLVVLLGMLTLPMAMSGTTVALPRIGSDLDASGAALQWVVVGYFLAASSFMLVAGSLGDIFGRRRVLTVGAALYATGTLASAFAHHILFLDAARLLSGIGAAGVMTSGGALLAATYTGAARTKVFASLGTTAGVGIAIGPTFSGWMVDGLGWRTTFLVFAAAGGAILLGTRLLAESRADTPSRVDKAGAATFIGGLSLSLFAITQASKSGWTSVGTLLPLAAGTALLITFVRVEKRLTARGGAPVLDLSLARRPAFLGWSLGSFGLGAGTTGALVYLPTYLQGTGDTTAGDAGLVLLLMTVPVLALPPFGARLVNRGAPARHLLVLSLLLIAAGNAWLTTLHPGISAAGLAGPLLTIGVGQGLSVGIIDAQALGMVAPAQVGMASGFLNTVRGGTGAVMLTVFGALLLALLEPRVGSAELAGRITAGAGGHAEQFTEAWRIVLWSVAGLSTGLALLVHALLRPRTRAAKTTVTATAPAPAPARTH
;
A
#
# COMPACT_ATOMS: atom_id res chain seq x y z
N MET A 1 43.82 -28.50 38.77
CA MET A 1 42.50 -27.82 38.86
C MET A 1 42.46 -26.80 37.73
N PRO A 2 41.63 -26.94 36.71
CA PRO A 2 41.46 -25.91 35.68
C PRO A 2 40.51 -24.86 36.26
N THR A 3 40.94 -23.63 36.23
CA THR A 3 40.16 -22.43 36.59
C THR A 3 39.01 -22.24 35.57
N GLU A 4 37.79 -22.41 36.07
CA GLU A 4 36.56 -22.14 35.37
C GLU A 4 36.46 -20.66 35.11
N THR A 5 36.69 -20.21 33.86
CA THR A 5 36.45 -18.83 33.43
C THR A 5 34.96 -18.58 33.40
N ALA A 6 34.50 -17.73 34.30
CA ALA A 6 33.12 -17.24 34.34
C ALA A 6 32.69 -16.69 32.96
N PRO A 7 31.44 -16.93 32.50
CA PRO A 7 30.95 -16.40 31.25
C PRO A 7 30.95 -14.89 31.31
N GLN A 8 31.71 -14.26 30.39
CA GLN A 8 31.68 -12.81 30.22
C GLN A 8 30.26 -12.37 29.89
N ALA A 9 29.68 -11.51 30.72
CA ALA A 9 28.41 -10.86 30.44
C ALA A 9 28.48 -10.16 29.11
N PRO A 10 27.45 -10.32 28.23
CA PRO A 10 27.43 -9.66 26.95
C PRO A 10 27.48 -8.13 27.14
N PRO A 11 28.17 -7.40 26.25
CA PRO A 11 28.34 -5.96 26.38
C PRO A 11 26.96 -5.28 26.48
N ALA A 12 26.79 -4.42 27.45
CA ALA A 12 25.57 -3.69 27.74
C ALA A 12 25.19 -2.87 26.48
N THR A 13 24.29 -3.42 25.65
CA THR A 13 23.64 -2.69 24.58
C THR A 13 22.93 -1.50 25.22
N ARG A 14 23.21 -0.27 24.75
CA ARG A 14 22.50 0.94 25.19
C ARG A 14 21.01 0.61 25.19
N ARG A 15 20.40 0.55 26.37
CA ARG A 15 18.97 0.35 26.52
C ARG A 15 18.27 1.47 25.75
N GLY A 16 17.72 1.14 24.57
CA GLY A 16 16.94 2.08 23.79
C GLY A 16 15.79 2.60 24.64
N ARG A 17 15.39 3.82 24.42
CA ARG A 17 14.20 4.43 25.03
C ARG A 17 12.96 3.94 24.30
N PRO A 18 12.23 2.89 24.75
CA PRO A 18 11.18 2.23 23.97
C PRO A 18 10.06 3.19 23.59
N VAL A 19 9.64 4.07 24.49
CA VAL A 19 8.60 5.08 24.23
C VAL A 19 9.03 6.03 23.12
N LEU A 20 10.29 6.47 23.09
CA LEU A 20 10.79 7.40 22.10
C LEU A 20 10.88 6.71 20.71
N THR A 21 11.28 5.44 20.68
CA THR A 21 11.26 4.64 19.44
C THR A 21 9.83 4.54 18.91
N LEU A 22 8.86 4.28 19.76
CA LEU A 22 7.45 4.24 19.39
C LEU A 22 6.99 5.58 18.82
N LEU A 23 7.25 6.70 19.48
CA LEU A 23 6.82 8.02 19.04
C LEU A 23 7.41 8.42 17.69
N VAL A 24 8.71 8.19 17.46
CA VAL A 24 9.37 8.49 16.17
C VAL A 24 8.78 7.66 15.05
N VAL A 25 8.55 6.36 15.29
CA VAL A 25 7.97 5.48 14.27
C VAL A 25 6.50 5.81 14.02
N LEU A 26 5.71 6.12 15.06
CA LEU A 26 4.31 6.54 14.90
C LEU A 26 4.20 7.86 14.13
N LEU A 27 5.13 8.82 14.36
CA LEU A 27 5.17 10.04 13.57
C LEU A 27 5.38 9.73 12.08
N GLY A 28 6.26 8.78 11.75
CA GLY A 28 6.43 8.30 10.37
C GLY A 28 5.17 7.63 9.83
N MET A 29 4.56 6.72 10.63
CA MET A 29 3.34 6.02 10.22
C MET A 29 2.12 6.93 10.06
N LEU A 30 2.10 8.09 10.69
CA LEU A 30 1.09 9.12 10.50
C LEU A 30 1.39 9.94 9.23
N THR A 31 2.60 10.48 9.17
CA THR A 31 2.97 11.53 8.19
C THR A 31 3.09 10.99 6.77
N LEU A 32 3.70 9.80 6.59
CA LEU A 32 3.97 9.28 5.24
C LEU A 32 2.69 8.88 4.48
N PRO A 33 1.77 8.10 5.08
CA PRO A 33 0.48 7.83 4.46
C PRO A 33 -0.39 9.09 4.29
N MET A 34 -0.30 10.04 5.22
CA MET A 34 -1.00 11.32 5.16
C MET A 34 -0.52 12.16 3.98
N ALA A 35 0.80 12.27 3.77
CA ALA A 35 1.38 12.96 2.61
C ALA A 35 1.02 12.27 1.29
N MET A 36 0.91 10.95 1.31
CA MET A 36 0.53 10.14 0.16
C MET A 36 -0.91 10.42 -0.28
N SER A 37 -1.87 10.31 0.63
CA SER A 37 -3.29 10.55 0.33
C SER A 37 -3.60 12.03 0.14
N GLY A 38 -2.97 12.92 0.90
CA GLY A 38 -3.19 14.35 0.83
C GLY A 38 -2.70 15.01 -0.46
N THR A 39 -1.66 14.46 -1.11
CA THR A 39 -1.18 15.00 -2.40
C THR A 39 -2.26 14.94 -3.49
N THR A 40 -3.20 13.99 -3.42
CA THR A 40 -4.27 13.85 -4.43
C THR A 40 -5.17 15.08 -4.51
N VAL A 41 -5.44 15.72 -3.38
CA VAL A 41 -6.29 16.92 -3.30
C VAL A 41 -5.57 18.16 -3.84
N ALA A 42 -4.24 18.15 -3.84
CA ALA A 42 -3.42 19.23 -4.34
C ALA A 42 -3.24 19.21 -5.88
N LEU A 43 -3.54 18.08 -6.54
CA LEU A 43 -3.26 17.88 -7.98
C LEU A 43 -3.85 19.00 -8.87
N PRO A 44 -5.10 19.47 -8.71
CA PRO A 44 -5.63 20.54 -9.56
C PRO A 44 -4.81 21.84 -9.45
N ARG A 45 -4.42 22.23 -8.23
CA ARG A 45 -3.58 23.41 -8.00
C ARG A 45 -2.17 23.25 -8.55
N ILE A 46 -1.57 22.07 -8.38
CA ILE A 46 -0.25 21.74 -8.96
C ILE A 46 -0.33 21.82 -10.49
N GLY A 47 -1.38 21.25 -11.08
CA GLY A 47 -1.59 21.27 -12.53
C GLY A 47 -1.70 22.67 -13.09
N SER A 48 -2.48 23.56 -12.44
CA SER A 48 -2.62 24.95 -12.85
C SER A 48 -1.34 25.77 -12.67
N ASP A 49 -0.59 25.56 -11.57
CA ASP A 49 0.62 26.31 -11.25
C ASP A 49 1.83 25.94 -12.11
N LEU A 50 1.94 24.67 -12.51
CA LEU A 50 3.07 24.13 -13.28
C LEU A 50 2.73 23.88 -14.75
N ASP A 51 1.54 24.31 -15.20
CA ASP A 51 0.98 24.05 -16.54
C ASP A 51 1.12 22.57 -16.94
N ALA A 52 0.72 21.68 -16.04
CA ALA A 52 0.87 20.25 -16.17
C ALA A 52 -0.47 19.53 -16.15
N SER A 53 -0.59 18.52 -17.00
CA SER A 53 -1.80 17.72 -17.13
C SER A 53 -1.52 16.28 -17.51
N GLY A 54 -2.56 15.45 -17.54
CA GLY A 54 -2.49 14.08 -18.00
C GLY A 54 -1.49 13.23 -17.22
N ALA A 55 -0.69 12.45 -17.92
CA ALA A 55 0.23 11.49 -17.31
C ALA A 55 1.33 12.17 -16.47
N ALA A 56 1.81 13.35 -16.86
CA ALA A 56 2.85 14.04 -16.09
C ALA A 56 2.33 14.40 -14.69
N LEU A 57 1.11 14.94 -14.58
CA LEU A 57 0.50 15.25 -13.30
C LEU A 57 0.21 13.99 -12.46
N GLN A 58 -0.17 12.88 -13.09
CA GLN A 58 -0.38 11.61 -12.40
C GLN A 58 0.90 11.07 -11.76
N TRP A 59 2.08 11.29 -12.37
CA TRP A 59 3.36 10.86 -11.84
C TRP A 59 3.70 11.46 -10.47
N VAL A 60 3.17 12.62 -10.12
CA VAL A 60 3.32 13.22 -8.78
C VAL A 60 2.86 12.24 -7.68
N VAL A 61 1.81 11.48 -7.94
CA VAL A 61 1.26 10.49 -6.99
C VAL A 61 1.77 9.08 -7.30
N VAL A 62 1.70 8.64 -8.56
CA VAL A 62 2.14 7.31 -9.01
C VAL A 62 3.62 7.08 -8.69
N GLY A 63 4.48 8.07 -8.96
CA GLY A 63 5.91 7.97 -8.71
C GLY A 63 6.24 7.71 -7.24
N TYR A 64 5.57 8.38 -6.34
CA TYR A 64 5.73 8.15 -4.90
C TYR A 64 5.30 6.73 -4.51
N PHE A 65 4.10 6.29 -4.93
CA PHE A 65 3.59 4.94 -4.62
C PHE A 65 4.50 3.86 -5.20
N LEU A 66 4.93 4.02 -6.44
CA LEU A 66 5.82 3.10 -7.13
C LEU A 66 7.14 2.96 -6.39
N ALA A 67 7.79 4.09 -6.10
CA ALA A 67 9.07 4.10 -5.40
C ALA A 67 8.92 3.50 -3.99
N ALA A 68 7.90 3.92 -3.23
CA ALA A 68 7.66 3.39 -1.90
C ALA A 68 7.48 1.87 -1.93
N SER A 69 6.57 1.33 -2.75
CA SER A 69 6.27 -0.11 -2.80
C SER A 69 7.44 -0.95 -3.33
N SER A 70 8.16 -0.46 -4.35
CA SER A 70 9.28 -1.19 -4.96
C SER A 70 10.49 -1.28 -4.03
N PHE A 71 10.76 -0.21 -3.27
CA PHE A 71 11.92 -0.16 -2.37
C PHE A 71 11.67 -0.72 -0.98
N MET A 72 10.40 -0.94 -0.55
CA MET A 72 10.10 -1.53 0.77
C MET A 72 10.81 -2.86 1.00
N LEU A 73 10.81 -3.72 0.00
CA LEU A 73 11.43 -5.03 0.06
C LEU A 73 12.96 -4.93 0.26
N VAL A 74 13.60 -4.04 -0.50
CA VAL A 74 15.05 -3.79 -0.42
C VAL A 74 15.41 -3.12 0.91
N ALA A 75 14.63 -2.12 1.34
CA ALA A 75 14.86 -1.42 2.60
C ALA A 75 14.79 -2.36 3.81
N GLY A 76 13.90 -3.36 3.79
CA GLY A 76 13.83 -4.41 4.81
C GLY A 76 15.12 -5.21 4.91
N SER A 77 15.60 -5.73 3.79
CA SER A 77 16.86 -6.49 3.72
C SER A 77 18.08 -5.63 4.10
N LEU A 78 18.13 -4.39 3.66
CA LEU A 78 19.21 -3.45 4.04
C LEU A 78 19.18 -3.16 5.55
N GLY A 79 18.00 -3.06 6.16
CA GLY A 79 17.84 -2.86 7.61
C GLY A 79 18.40 -4.03 8.43
N ASP A 80 18.17 -5.25 7.98
CA ASP A 80 18.67 -6.44 8.65
C ASP A 80 20.21 -6.57 8.54
N ILE A 81 20.83 -6.11 7.45
CA ILE A 81 22.27 -6.18 7.20
C ILE A 81 23.03 -4.99 7.80
N PHE A 82 22.61 -3.78 7.45
CA PHE A 82 23.35 -2.56 7.81
C PHE A 82 22.91 -1.94 9.13
N GLY A 83 21.76 -2.36 9.65
CA GLY A 83 21.14 -1.84 10.85
C GLY A 83 19.86 -1.06 10.56
N ARG A 84 18.82 -1.38 11.32
CA ARG A 84 17.46 -0.85 11.13
C ARG A 84 17.37 0.65 11.40
N ARG A 85 18.08 1.14 12.43
CA ARG A 85 18.19 2.58 12.71
C ARG A 85 18.86 3.32 11.57
N ARG A 86 19.95 2.79 11.00
CA ARG A 86 20.67 3.44 9.90
C ARG A 86 19.78 3.56 8.66
N VAL A 87 19.09 2.49 8.28
CA VAL A 87 18.17 2.52 7.13
C VAL A 87 16.99 3.46 7.38
N LEU A 88 16.45 3.49 8.60
CA LEU A 88 15.43 4.47 8.98
C LEU A 88 15.96 5.91 8.87
N THR A 89 17.20 6.17 9.30
CA THR A 89 17.84 7.50 9.23
C THR A 89 18.01 7.95 7.78
N VAL A 90 18.56 7.08 6.92
CA VAL A 90 18.71 7.36 5.49
C VAL A 90 17.34 7.56 4.83
N GLY A 91 16.37 6.69 5.15
CA GLY A 91 15.00 6.81 4.66
C GLY A 91 14.35 8.15 5.06
N ALA A 92 14.48 8.55 6.32
CA ALA A 92 13.97 9.84 6.81
C ALA A 92 14.66 11.04 6.11
N ALA A 93 15.97 10.96 5.88
CA ALA A 93 16.72 11.99 5.15
C ALA A 93 16.23 12.09 3.69
N LEU A 94 16.10 10.97 2.98
CA LEU A 94 15.59 10.95 1.60
C LEU A 94 14.15 11.44 1.52
N TYR A 95 13.29 11.07 2.48
CA TYR A 95 11.91 11.55 2.54
C TYR A 95 11.86 13.06 2.77
N ALA A 96 12.59 13.57 3.78
CA ALA A 96 12.62 14.99 4.11
C ALA A 96 13.17 15.82 2.94
N THR A 97 14.29 15.41 2.33
CA THR A 97 14.90 16.13 1.20
C THR A 97 14.05 16.08 -0.05
N GLY A 98 13.49 14.92 -0.40
CA GLY A 98 12.61 14.79 -1.55
C GLY A 98 11.30 15.58 -1.37
N THR A 99 10.71 15.57 -0.17
CA THR A 99 9.49 16.35 0.11
C THR A 99 9.80 17.85 0.16
N LEU A 100 10.96 18.25 0.70
CA LEU A 100 11.43 19.63 0.66
C LEU A 100 11.66 20.10 -0.78
N ALA A 101 12.33 19.29 -1.60
CA ALA A 101 12.52 19.58 -3.03
C ALA A 101 11.18 19.72 -3.76
N SER A 102 10.18 18.91 -3.40
CA SER A 102 8.81 19.03 -3.95
C SER A 102 8.20 20.42 -3.70
N ALA A 103 8.44 21.03 -2.53
CA ALA A 103 7.94 22.36 -2.21
C ALA A 103 8.55 23.47 -3.08
N PHE A 104 9.79 23.29 -3.55
CA PHE A 104 10.51 24.24 -4.41
C PHE A 104 10.42 23.91 -5.90
N ALA A 105 9.53 23.02 -6.29
CA ALA A 105 9.39 22.64 -7.69
C ALA A 105 8.79 23.78 -8.53
N HIS A 106 9.47 24.11 -9.63
CA HIS A 106 9.02 25.06 -10.65
C HIS A 106 8.68 24.38 -11.98
N HIS A 107 8.91 23.07 -12.06
CA HIS A 107 8.62 22.25 -13.24
C HIS A 107 8.14 20.87 -12.82
N ILE A 108 7.19 20.31 -13.58
CA ILE A 108 6.55 19.04 -13.22
C ILE A 108 7.53 17.87 -13.13
N LEU A 109 8.50 17.74 -14.06
CA LEU A 109 9.49 16.66 -14.04
C LEU A 109 10.42 16.72 -12.81
N PHE A 110 10.72 17.93 -12.32
CA PHE A 110 11.48 18.07 -11.07
C PHE A 110 10.64 17.63 -9.87
N LEU A 111 9.36 17.99 -9.87
CA LEU A 111 8.41 17.54 -8.84
C LEU A 111 8.32 16.02 -8.83
N ASP A 112 8.17 15.38 -10.00
CA ASP A 112 8.09 13.92 -10.14
C ASP A 112 9.36 13.23 -9.63
N ALA A 113 10.55 13.74 -9.97
CA ALA A 113 11.81 13.21 -9.45
C ALA A 113 11.92 13.35 -7.93
N ALA A 114 11.48 14.50 -7.38
CA ALA A 114 11.44 14.74 -5.95
C ALA A 114 10.45 13.80 -5.23
N ARG A 115 9.31 13.48 -5.87
CA ARG A 115 8.32 12.52 -5.36
C ARG A 115 8.84 11.08 -5.37
N LEU A 116 9.57 10.68 -6.43
CA LEU A 116 10.27 9.39 -6.46
C LEU A 116 11.25 9.27 -5.28
N LEU A 117 12.08 10.30 -5.05
CA LEU A 117 13.02 10.35 -3.94
C LEU A 117 12.31 10.24 -2.58
N SER A 118 11.21 10.97 -2.39
CA SER A 118 10.37 10.90 -1.18
C SER A 118 9.82 9.49 -0.97
N GLY A 119 9.37 8.82 -2.03
CA GLY A 119 8.85 7.45 -1.98
C GLY A 119 9.91 6.43 -1.55
N ILE A 120 11.14 6.53 -2.09
CA ILE A 120 12.28 5.69 -1.64
C ILE A 120 12.51 5.90 -0.14
N GLY A 121 12.51 7.17 0.31
CA GLY A 121 12.65 7.51 1.71
C GLY A 121 11.55 6.91 2.59
N ALA A 122 10.31 7.00 2.14
CA ALA A 122 9.15 6.44 2.83
C ALA A 122 9.26 4.92 3.01
N ALA A 123 9.73 4.19 2.00
CA ALA A 123 9.98 2.75 2.10
C ALA A 123 10.95 2.42 3.24
N GLY A 124 12.06 3.17 3.36
CA GLY A 124 13.04 3.00 4.42
C GLY A 124 12.46 3.24 5.81
N VAL A 125 11.70 4.33 5.99
CA VAL A 125 11.08 4.68 7.28
C VAL A 125 10.04 3.64 7.69
N MET A 126 9.11 3.27 6.83
CA MET A 126 8.02 2.36 7.15
C MET A 126 8.53 0.95 7.48
N THR A 127 9.45 0.44 6.67
CA THR A 127 9.96 -0.93 6.84
C THR A 127 10.85 -1.05 8.07
N SER A 128 11.83 -0.14 8.22
CA SER A 128 12.78 -0.19 9.33
C SER A 128 12.14 0.22 10.66
N GLY A 129 11.14 1.12 10.63
CA GLY A 129 10.37 1.52 11.80
C GLY A 129 9.63 0.33 12.42
N GLY A 130 8.90 -0.44 11.62
CA GLY A 130 8.23 -1.66 12.06
C GLY A 130 9.21 -2.69 12.64
N ALA A 131 10.35 -2.90 11.96
CA ALA A 131 11.38 -3.83 12.38
C ALA A 131 12.06 -3.41 13.71
N LEU A 132 12.31 -2.11 13.93
CA LEU A 132 12.82 -1.58 15.20
C LEU A 132 11.87 -1.83 16.34
N LEU A 133 10.57 -1.59 16.15
CA LEU A 133 9.55 -1.86 17.17
C LEU A 133 9.41 -3.36 17.45
N ALA A 134 9.52 -4.22 16.43
CA ALA A 134 9.55 -5.66 16.60
C ALA A 134 10.72 -6.16 17.47
N ALA A 135 11.87 -5.48 17.39
CA ALA A 135 13.04 -5.76 18.20
C ALA A 135 13.00 -5.14 19.61
N THR A 136 12.23 -4.05 19.77
CA THR A 136 12.16 -3.29 21.04
C THR A 136 11.10 -3.87 21.99
N TYR A 137 10.00 -4.40 21.45
CA TYR A 137 8.85 -4.88 22.22
C TYR A 137 8.64 -6.37 22.04
N THR A 138 8.23 -7.07 23.12
CA THR A 138 7.95 -8.51 23.15
C THR A 138 6.56 -8.80 23.72
N GLY A 139 6.03 -10.00 23.49
CA GLY A 139 4.77 -10.48 24.05
C GLY A 139 3.58 -9.57 23.74
N ALA A 140 2.70 -9.37 24.71
CA ALA A 140 1.48 -8.57 24.58
C ALA A 140 1.76 -7.09 24.27
N ALA A 141 2.89 -6.52 24.70
CA ALA A 141 3.29 -5.16 24.38
C ALA A 141 3.58 -5.00 22.89
N ARG A 142 4.23 -5.98 22.27
CA ARG A 142 4.47 -6.02 20.82
C ARG A 142 3.16 -5.99 20.03
N THR A 143 2.18 -6.80 20.41
CA THR A 143 0.86 -6.82 19.77
C THR A 143 0.17 -5.45 19.84
N LYS A 144 0.19 -4.79 21.02
CA LYS A 144 -0.39 -3.44 21.16
C LYS A 144 0.31 -2.40 20.31
N VAL A 145 1.63 -2.43 20.23
CA VAL A 145 2.44 -1.51 19.42
C VAL A 145 2.15 -1.70 17.91
N PHE A 146 2.06 -2.94 17.44
CA PHE A 146 1.71 -3.19 16.03
C PHE A 146 0.27 -2.78 15.70
N ALA A 147 -0.67 -2.96 16.63
CA ALA A 147 -2.01 -2.43 16.47
C ALA A 147 -2.01 -0.89 16.37
N SER A 148 -1.19 -0.20 17.21
CA SER A 148 -1.07 1.26 17.11
C SER A 148 -0.44 1.73 15.79
N LEU A 149 0.51 0.98 15.21
CA LEU A 149 1.07 1.28 13.89
C LEU A 149 -0.01 1.29 12.81
N GLY A 150 -0.80 0.22 12.75
CA GLY A 150 -1.89 0.09 11.77
C GLY A 150 -2.93 1.20 11.93
N THR A 151 -3.35 1.47 13.17
CA THR A 151 -4.30 2.55 13.46
C THR A 151 -3.73 3.91 13.06
N THR A 152 -2.49 4.22 13.43
CA THR A 152 -1.86 5.51 13.10
C THR A 152 -1.70 5.71 11.59
N ALA A 153 -1.30 4.67 10.85
CA ALA A 153 -1.22 4.73 9.39
C ALA A 153 -2.61 4.95 8.78
N GLY A 154 -3.64 4.27 9.29
CA GLY A 154 -5.01 4.47 8.89
C GLY A 154 -5.51 5.89 9.14
N VAL A 155 -5.22 6.45 10.32
CA VAL A 155 -5.51 7.86 10.65
C VAL A 155 -4.83 8.80 9.66
N GLY A 156 -3.56 8.55 9.32
CA GLY A 156 -2.82 9.34 8.34
C GLY A 156 -3.51 9.34 6.96
N ILE A 157 -3.90 8.17 6.46
CA ILE A 157 -4.62 8.06 5.18
C ILE A 157 -5.96 8.81 5.24
N ALA A 158 -6.70 8.67 6.34
CA ALA A 158 -8.03 9.25 6.51
C ALA A 158 -8.01 10.78 6.59
N ILE A 159 -7.11 11.33 7.41
CA ILE A 159 -7.02 12.77 7.67
C ILE A 159 -6.24 13.50 6.55
N GLY A 160 -5.39 12.76 5.81
CA GLY A 160 -4.49 13.33 4.81
C GLY A 160 -5.18 14.26 3.81
N PRO A 161 -6.24 13.82 3.11
CA PRO A 161 -6.93 14.68 2.16
C PRO A 161 -7.52 15.94 2.79
N THR A 162 -8.18 15.83 3.94
CA THR A 162 -8.78 16.98 4.63
C THR A 162 -7.73 17.99 5.11
N PHE A 163 -6.67 17.48 5.77
CA PHE A 163 -5.56 18.32 6.22
C PHE A 163 -4.86 19.01 5.06
N SER A 164 -4.52 18.25 4.02
CA SER A 164 -3.87 18.82 2.83
C SER A 164 -4.78 19.78 2.08
N GLY A 165 -6.10 19.51 2.01
CA GLY A 165 -7.06 20.39 1.41
C GLY A 165 -7.06 21.78 2.07
N TRP A 166 -7.16 21.83 3.40
CA TRP A 166 -7.10 23.11 4.15
C TRP A 166 -5.76 23.83 3.96
N MET A 167 -4.66 23.09 3.95
CA MET A 167 -3.34 23.66 3.71
C MET A 167 -3.23 24.24 2.30
N VAL A 168 -3.75 23.52 1.30
CA VAL A 168 -3.74 23.96 -0.12
C VAL A 168 -4.58 25.21 -0.32
N ASP A 169 -5.78 25.26 0.27
CA ASP A 169 -6.69 26.41 0.17
C ASP A 169 -6.14 27.64 0.89
N GLY A 170 -5.60 27.47 2.10
CA GLY A 170 -5.14 28.58 2.93
C GLY A 170 -3.72 29.05 2.64
N LEU A 171 -2.78 28.14 2.39
CA LEU A 171 -1.34 28.40 2.33
C LEU A 171 -0.67 27.92 1.04
N GLY A 172 -1.43 27.27 0.16
CA GLY A 172 -0.95 26.70 -1.09
C GLY A 172 -0.25 25.32 -0.95
N TRP A 173 -0.16 24.61 -2.06
CA TRP A 173 0.38 23.25 -2.11
C TRP A 173 1.87 23.16 -1.74
N ARG A 174 2.65 24.19 -2.01
CA ARG A 174 4.08 24.25 -1.64
C ARG A 174 4.26 24.22 -0.14
N THR A 175 3.45 24.96 0.61
CA THR A 175 3.48 24.97 2.08
C THR A 175 3.07 23.63 2.65
N THR A 176 2.13 22.92 2.02
CA THR A 176 1.76 21.56 2.42
C THR A 176 2.97 20.60 2.36
N PHE A 177 3.76 20.67 1.29
CA PHE A 177 5.02 19.89 1.20
C PHE A 177 6.06 20.34 2.23
N LEU A 178 6.17 21.64 2.56
CA LEU A 178 7.06 22.12 3.61
C LEU A 178 6.70 21.53 4.98
N VAL A 179 5.43 21.45 5.33
CA VAL A 179 4.97 20.82 6.58
C VAL A 179 5.33 19.35 6.64
N PHE A 180 5.13 18.61 5.55
CA PHE A 180 5.55 17.20 5.48
C PHE A 180 7.07 17.04 5.51
N ALA A 181 7.83 17.95 4.91
CA ALA A 181 9.29 17.97 5.00
C ALA A 181 9.77 18.23 6.43
N ALA A 182 9.14 19.16 7.14
CA ALA A 182 9.43 19.43 8.55
C ALA A 182 9.16 18.20 9.44
N ALA A 183 8.05 17.48 9.19
CA ALA A 183 7.78 16.22 9.87
C ALA A 183 8.83 15.15 9.55
N GLY A 184 9.27 15.05 8.28
CA GLY A 184 10.40 14.19 7.88
C GLY A 184 11.69 14.55 8.59
N GLY A 185 11.97 15.84 8.74
CA GLY A 185 13.09 16.37 9.52
C GLY A 185 13.00 16.01 11.02
N ALA A 186 11.80 16.08 11.60
CA ALA A 186 11.57 15.65 12.98
C ALA A 186 11.81 14.15 13.16
N ILE A 187 11.37 13.31 12.21
CA ILE A 187 11.68 11.87 12.21
C ILE A 187 13.20 11.68 12.15
N LEU A 188 13.88 12.35 11.22
CA LEU A 188 15.34 12.27 11.04
C LEU A 188 16.09 12.64 12.33
N LEU A 189 15.73 13.73 12.99
CA LEU A 189 16.30 14.14 14.26
C LEU A 189 16.02 13.10 15.36
N GLY A 190 14.79 12.58 15.39
CA GLY A 190 14.37 11.54 16.31
C GLY A 190 15.20 10.25 16.21
N THR A 191 15.68 9.90 15.00
CA THR A 191 16.51 8.69 14.80
C THR A 191 17.81 8.70 15.60
N ARG A 192 18.34 9.89 15.94
CA ARG A 192 19.57 10.03 16.76
C ARG A 192 19.40 9.47 18.17
N LEU A 193 18.16 9.41 18.65
CA LEU A 193 17.80 8.99 19.99
C LEU A 193 17.49 7.50 20.09
N LEU A 194 17.42 6.81 18.93
CA LEU A 194 17.08 5.39 18.84
C LEU A 194 18.32 4.51 19.02
N ALA A 195 18.12 3.31 19.59
CA ALA A 195 19.15 2.29 19.64
C ALA A 195 19.27 1.59 18.27
N GLU A 196 20.49 1.18 17.91
CA GLU A 196 20.69 0.36 16.73
C GLU A 196 20.22 -1.09 16.98
N SER A 197 19.63 -1.70 15.95
CA SER A 197 19.21 -3.09 15.95
C SER A 197 19.53 -3.71 14.60
N ARG A 198 20.03 -4.95 14.63
CA ARG A 198 20.34 -5.75 13.43
C ARG A 198 19.76 -7.14 13.61
N ALA A 199 19.68 -7.91 12.52
CA ALA A 199 19.38 -9.33 12.62
C ALA A 199 20.60 -10.09 13.16
N ASP A 200 20.37 -11.08 14.06
CA ASP A 200 21.44 -11.92 14.63
C ASP A 200 22.16 -12.74 13.54
N THR A 201 21.42 -13.14 12.52
CA THR A 201 21.94 -13.82 11.33
C THR A 201 21.53 -13.04 10.09
N PRO A 202 22.36 -12.08 9.61
CA PRO A 202 22.01 -11.30 8.44
C PRO A 202 21.98 -12.21 7.20
N SER A 203 20.82 -12.32 6.57
CA SER A 203 20.69 -12.95 5.26
C SER A 203 21.43 -12.12 4.22
N ARG A 204 22.03 -12.75 3.21
CA ARG A 204 22.63 -12.02 2.09
C ARG A 204 21.51 -11.32 1.30
N VAL A 205 21.73 -10.02 0.96
CA VAL A 205 20.79 -9.31 0.07
C VAL A 205 20.76 -10.01 -1.28
N ASP A 206 19.62 -10.45 -1.71
CA ASP A 206 19.43 -10.80 -3.11
C ASP A 206 19.37 -9.54 -3.97
N LYS A 207 20.54 -9.04 -4.35
CA LYS A 207 20.67 -7.84 -5.19
C LYS A 207 20.02 -8.05 -6.56
N ALA A 208 20.10 -9.28 -7.09
CA ALA A 208 19.55 -9.61 -8.41
C ALA A 208 18.02 -9.66 -8.36
N GLY A 209 17.44 -10.31 -7.35
CA GLY A 209 16.00 -10.31 -7.13
C GLY A 209 15.46 -8.90 -6.91
N ALA A 210 16.10 -8.11 -6.04
CA ALA A 210 15.71 -6.73 -5.78
C ALA A 210 15.76 -5.85 -7.05
N ALA A 211 16.88 -5.87 -7.79
CA ALA A 211 17.04 -5.07 -8.99
C ALA A 211 16.04 -5.45 -10.10
N THR A 212 15.83 -6.77 -10.31
CA THR A 212 14.89 -7.25 -11.32
C THR A 212 13.43 -6.96 -10.94
N PHE A 213 13.07 -7.02 -9.66
CA PHE A 213 11.74 -6.64 -9.17
C PHE A 213 11.47 -5.15 -9.34
N ILE A 214 12.36 -4.29 -8.81
CA ILE A 214 12.22 -2.83 -8.90
C ILE A 214 12.18 -2.40 -10.37
N GLY A 215 13.15 -2.84 -11.17
CA GLY A 215 13.22 -2.50 -12.59
C GLY A 215 12.01 -3.00 -13.37
N GLY A 216 11.59 -4.23 -13.12
CA GLY A 216 10.45 -4.85 -13.76
C GLY A 216 9.12 -4.14 -13.47
N LEU A 217 8.87 -3.84 -12.19
CA LEU A 217 7.66 -3.13 -11.77
C LEU A 217 7.67 -1.68 -12.28
N SER A 218 8.81 -0.98 -12.14
CA SER A 218 8.95 0.40 -12.59
C SER A 218 8.73 0.55 -14.10
N LEU A 219 9.36 -0.30 -14.92
CA LEU A 219 9.21 -0.26 -16.37
C LEU A 219 7.79 -0.65 -16.81
N SER A 220 7.15 -1.62 -16.14
CA SER A 220 5.78 -1.99 -16.46
C SER A 220 4.80 -0.84 -16.20
N LEU A 221 4.91 -0.18 -15.04
CA LEU A 221 4.06 0.96 -14.70
C LEU A 221 4.37 2.19 -15.58
N PHE A 222 5.64 2.44 -15.88
CA PHE A 222 6.03 3.48 -16.83
C PHE A 222 5.38 3.23 -18.20
N ALA A 223 5.43 1.99 -18.71
CA ALA A 223 4.82 1.61 -19.98
C ALA A 223 3.31 1.88 -20.00
N ILE A 224 2.59 1.47 -18.94
CA ILE A 224 1.14 1.69 -18.84
C ILE A 224 0.84 3.21 -18.81
N THR A 225 1.61 4.00 -18.08
CA THR A 225 1.44 5.47 -18.04
C THR A 225 1.76 6.10 -19.39
N GLN A 226 2.79 5.59 -20.09
CA GLN A 226 3.16 6.07 -21.43
C GLN A 226 2.11 5.69 -22.49
N ALA A 227 1.40 4.58 -22.31
CA ALA A 227 0.35 4.14 -23.22
C ALA A 227 -0.77 5.19 -23.36
N SER A 228 -1.08 5.94 -22.33
CA SER A 228 -2.07 7.02 -22.38
C SER A 228 -1.61 8.23 -23.23
N LYS A 229 -0.28 8.43 -23.42
CA LYS A 229 0.28 9.51 -24.24
C LYS A 229 0.52 9.10 -25.69
N SER A 230 1.13 7.93 -25.89
CA SER A 230 1.68 7.50 -27.18
C SER A 230 0.89 6.38 -27.82
N GLY A 231 -0.18 5.92 -27.18
CA GLY A 231 -0.97 4.76 -27.60
C GLY A 231 -0.37 3.42 -27.16
N TRP A 232 -1.22 2.41 -27.08
CA TRP A 232 -0.86 1.06 -26.62
C TRP A 232 0.07 0.31 -27.57
N THR A 233 0.08 0.68 -28.85
CA THR A 233 0.88 0.04 -29.91
C THR A 233 2.20 0.74 -30.19
N SER A 234 2.48 1.87 -29.53
CA SER A 234 3.72 2.62 -29.75
C SER A 234 4.95 1.88 -29.21
N VAL A 235 6.10 2.07 -29.86
CA VAL A 235 7.39 1.53 -29.40
C VAL A 235 7.73 2.03 -28.01
N GLY A 236 7.40 3.31 -27.71
CA GLY A 236 7.59 3.92 -26.38
C GLY A 236 6.79 3.24 -25.28
N THR A 237 5.73 2.53 -25.60
CA THR A 237 4.91 1.73 -24.65
C THR A 237 5.34 0.26 -24.65
N LEU A 238 5.46 -0.36 -25.82
CA LEU A 238 5.72 -1.80 -25.94
C LEU A 238 7.11 -2.19 -25.45
N LEU A 239 8.14 -1.36 -25.73
CA LEU A 239 9.52 -1.67 -25.31
C LEU A 239 9.68 -1.68 -23.80
N PRO A 240 9.27 -0.65 -23.03
CA PRO A 240 9.33 -0.70 -21.57
C PRO A 240 8.44 -1.79 -20.98
N LEU A 241 7.28 -2.09 -21.57
CA LEU A 241 6.40 -3.16 -21.13
C LEU A 241 7.04 -4.55 -21.30
N ALA A 242 7.64 -4.80 -22.44
CA ALA A 242 8.36 -6.04 -22.73
C ALA A 242 9.59 -6.18 -21.80
N ALA A 243 10.38 -5.12 -21.65
CA ALA A 243 11.53 -5.12 -20.75
C ALA A 243 11.12 -5.32 -19.29
N GLY A 244 10.07 -4.64 -18.83
CA GLY A 244 9.51 -4.80 -17.49
C GLY A 244 9.02 -6.23 -17.24
N THR A 245 8.27 -6.78 -18.18
CA THR A 245 7.80 -8.18 -18.11
C THR A 245 8.98 -9.17 -18.10
N ALA A 246 9.99 -8.97 -18.94
CA ALA A 246 11.19 -9.81 -18.97
C ALA A 246 11.94 -9.77 -17.62
N LEU A 247 12.06 -8.59 -17.00
CA LEU A 247 12.66 -8.44 -15.67
C LEU A 247 11.84 -9.13 -14.58
N LEU A 248 10.50 -9.05 -14.61
CA LEU A 248 9.63 -9.75 -13.65
C LEU A 248 9.73 -11.28 -13.84
N ILE A 249 9.82 -11.78 -15.06
CA ILE A 249 10.06 -13.20 -15.35
C ILE A 249 11.46 -13.60 -14.82
N THR A 250 12.46 -12.76 -15.01
CA THR A 250 13.82 -12.97 -14.50
C THR A 250 13.83 -12.98 -12.97
N PHE A 251 13.12 -12.06 -12.32
CA PHE A 251 12.90 -12.06 -10.87
C PHE A 251 12.37 -13.43 -10.38
N VAL A 252 11.28 -13.92 -10.98
CA VAL A 252 10.71 -15.22 -10.61
C VAL A 252 11.73 -16.37 -10.80
N ARG A 253 12.56 -16.32 -11.85
CA ARG A 253 13.62 -17.34 -12.08
C ARG A 253 14.73 -17.24 -11.06
N VAL A 254 15.18 -16.03 -10.71
CA VAL A 254 16.20 -15.77 -9.69
C VAL A 254 15.73 -16.31 -8.32
N GLU A 255 14.54 -15.93 -7.89
CA GLU A 255 13.94 -16.38 -6.63
C GLU A 255 13.84 -17.91 -6.54
N LYS A 256 13.36 -18.57 -7.60
CA LYS A 256 13.29 -20.03 -7.66
C LYS A 256 14.68 -20.68 -7.54
N ARG A 257 15.69 -20.14 -8.24
CA ARG A 257 17.06 -20.65 -8.19
C ARG A 257 17.68 -20.47 -6.81
N LEU A 258 17.43 -19.30 -6.19
CA LEU A 258 17.95 -18.99 -4.87
C LEU A 258 17.34 -19.89 -3.80
N THR A 259 16.01 -20.09 -3.85
CA THR A 259 15.30 -21.03 -2.96
C THR A 259 15.82 -22.46 -3.12
N ALA A 260 16.04 -22.93 -4.37
CA ALA A 260 16.55 -24.28 -4.65
C ALA A 260 17.98 -24.48 -4.14
N ARG A 261 18.77 -23.41 -3.98
CA ARG A 261 20.13 -23.45 -3.41
C ARG A 261 20.17 -23.26 -1.89
N GLY A 262 19.00 -23.23 -1.22
CA GLY A 262 18.92 -23.00 0.24
C GLY A 262 19.24 -21.56 0.65
N GLY A 263 19.29 -20.61 -0.30
CA GLY A 263 19.44 -19.20 -0.02
C GLY A 263 18.16 -18.58 0.53
N ALA A 264 18.26 -17.36 1.09
CA ALA A 264 17.12 -16.60 1.56
C ALA A 264 16.58 -15.73 0.41
N PRO A 265 15.46 -16.10 -0.23
CA PRO A 265 14.84 -15.31 -1.28
C PRO A 265 14.24 -14.04 -0.69
N VAL A 266 14.16 -12.98 -1.51
CA VAL A 266 13.44 -11.75 -1.16
C VAL A 266 11.96 -12.07 -0.99
N LEU A 267 11.44 -12.98 -1.83
CA LEU A 267 10.07 -13.44 -1.82
C LEU A 267 10.00 -14.95 -1.99
N ASP A 268 9.53 -15.68 -0.95
CA ASP A 268 9.24 -17.10 -1.08
C ASP A 268 8.01 -17.33 -1.96
N LEU A 269 8.27 -17.65 -3.22
CA LEU A 269 7.22 -17.94 -4.20
C LEU A 269 6.37 -19.17 -3.84
N SER A 270 6.80 -20.00 -2.86
CA SER A 270 6.01 -21.12 -2.37
C SER A 270 4.73 -20.66 -1.67
N LEU A 271 4.77 -19.47 -1.02
CA LEU A 271 3.61 -18.87 -0.39
C LEU A 271 2.55 -18.47 -1.44
N ALA A 272 2.98 -17.89 -2.56
CA ALA A 272 2.06 -17.54 -3.65
C ALA A 272 1.40 -18.75 -4.32
N ARG A 273 1.95 -19.97 -4.14
CA ARG A 273 1.34 -21.21 -4.64
C ARG A 273 0.28 -21.80 -3.70
N ARG A 274 0.18 -21.31 -2.46
CA ARG A 274 -0.85 -21.75 -1.52
C ARG A 274 -2.16 -21.03 -1.83
N PRO A 275 -3.23 -21.71 -2.28
CA PRO A 275 -4.46 -21.04 -2.72
C PRO A 275 -5.07 -20.13 -1.65
N ALA A 276 -4.98 -20.55 -0.37
CA ALA A 276 -5.48 -19.75 0.72
C ALA A 276 -4.68 -18.44 0.93
N PHE A 277 -3.33 -18.51 0.88
CA PHE A 277 -2.49 -17.31 0.99
C PHE A 277 -2.71 -16.37 -0.20
N LEU A 278 -2.80 -16.93 -1.41
CA LEU A 278 -3.14 -16.18 -2.63
C LEU A 278 -4.52 -15.51 -2.51
N GLY A 279 -5.52 -16.23 -1.96
CA GLY A 279 -6.86 -15.67 -1.74
C GLY A 279 -6.86 -14.46 -0.81
N TRP A 280 -6.11 -14.49 0.30
CA TRP A 280 -5.97 -13.33 1.20
C TRP A 280 -5.20 -12.18 0.54
N SER A 281 -4.15 -12.49 -0.23
CA SER A 281 -3.37 -11.48 -0.97
C SER A 281 -4.21 -10.80 -2.06
N LEU A 282 -5.00 -11.56 -2.83
CA LEU A 282 -5.95 -11.03 -3.81
C LEU A 282 -7.07 -10.23 -3.14
N GLY A 283 -7.49 -10.62 -1.93
CA GLY A 283 -8.40 -9.83 -1.11
C GLY A 283 -7.81 -8.45 -0.77
N SER A 284 -6.53 -8.41 -0.35
CA SER A 284 -5.82 -7.16 -0.10
C SER A 284 -5.72 -6.28 -1.36
N PHE A 285 -5.37 -6.90 -2.51
CA PHE A 285 -5.39 -6.22 -3.80
C PHE A 285 -6.79 -5.66 -4.12
N GLY A 286 -7.85 -6.45 -3.94
CA GLY A 286 -9.21 -6.06 -4.25
C GLY A 286 -9.73 -4.90 -3.39
N LEU A 287 -9.41 -4.89 -2.09
CA LEU A 287 -9.75 -3.75 -1.21
C LEU A 287 -9.07 -2.46 -1.73
N GLY A 288 -7.77 -2.52 -2.04
CA GLY A 288 -7.03 -1.37 -2.58
C GLY A 288 -7.55 -0.93 -3.95
N ALA A 289 -7.74 -1.88 -4.87
CA ALA A 289 -8.21 -1.59 -6.23
C ALA A 289 -9.59 -0.91 -6.24
N GLY A 290 -10.49 -1.38 -5.37
CA GLY A 290 -11.84 -0.84 -5.29
C GLY A 290 -11.96 0.53 -4.65
N THR A 291 -10.96 0.97 -3.90
CA THR A 291 -10.99 2.25 -3.16
C THR A 291 -10.10 3.33 -3.76
N THR A 292 -9.01 2.96 -4.47
CA THR A 292 -8.03 3.91 -5.03
C THR A 292 -8.69 4.91 -5.98
N GLY A 293 -9.61 4.48 -6.82
CA GLY A 293 -10.30 5.36 -7.77
C GLY A 293 -11.05 6.49 -7.07
N ALA A 294 -11.89 6.16 -6.09
CA ALA A 294 -12.64 7.15 -5.33
C ALA A 294 -11.71 8.06 -4.51
N LEU A 295 -10.68 7.50 -3.85
CA LEU A 295 -9.77 8.28 -3.02
C LEU A 295 -8.99 9.35 -3.82
N VAL A 296 -8.61 9.03 -5.06
CA VAL A 296 -7.71 9.89 -5.86
C VAL A 296 -8.48 10.79 -6.83
N TYR A 297 -9.45 10.24 -7.55
CA TYR A 297 -10.13 10.99 -8.62
C TYR A 297 -11.40 11.71 -8.18
N LEU A 298 -12.05 11.32 -7.08
CA LEU A 298 -13.23 12.02 -6.59
C LEU A 298 -12.93 13.47 -6.17
N PRO A 299 -11.83 13.78 -5.44
CA PRO A 299 -11.48 15.18 -5.16
C PRO A 299 -11.29 16.00 -6.42
N THR A 300 -10.58 15.45 -7.41
CA THR A 300 -10.33 16.13 -8.69
C THR A 300 -11.63 16.34 -9.46
N TYR A 301 -12.53 15.35 -9.45
CA TYR A 301 -13.86 15.46 -10.04
C TYR A 301 -14.68 16.59 -9.39
N LEU A 302 -14.77 16.61 -8.06
CA LEU A 302 -15.54 17.61 -7.32
C LEU A 302 -15.02 19.04 -7.56
N GLN A 303 -13.69 19.21 -7.60
CA GLN A 303 -13.07 20.51 -7.89
C GLN A 303 -13.25 20.93 -9.35
N GLY A 304 -13.29 20.00 -10.30
CA GLY A 304 -13.42 20.30 -11.74
C GLY A 304 -14.87 20.45 -12.22
N THR A 305 -15.86 19.92 -11.49
CA THR A 305 -17.28 19.95 -11.90
C THR A 305 -18.16 20.90 -11.09
N GLY A 306 -17.64 21.54 -10.05
CA GLY A 306 -18.36 22.45 -9.15
C GLY A 306 -17.42 23.46 -8.50
N ASP A 307 -17.98 24.31 -7.65
CA ASP A 307 -17.25 25.31 -6.86
C ASP A 307 -16.68 24.71 -5.56
N THR A 308 -16.39 23.40 -5.55
CA THR A 308 -15.91 22.69 -4.37
C THR A 308 -14.44 23.01 -4.13
N THR A 309 -14.10 23.49 -2.94
CA THR A 309 -12.69 23.73 -2.56
C THR A 309 -11.95 22.42 -2.31
N ALA A 310 -10.61 22.46 -2.28
CA ALA A 310 -9.80 21.31 -1.95
C ALA A 310 -10.09 20.80 -0.52
N GLY A 311 -10.34 21.74 0.42
CA GLY A 311 -10.75 21.43 1.79
C GLY A 311 -12.08 20.67 1.87
N ASP A 312 -13.09 21.17 1.15
CA ASP A 312 -14.42 20.52 1.13
C ASP A 312 -14.37 19.14 0.46
N ALA A 313 -13.62 19.01 -0.64
CA ALA A 313 -13.38 17.70 -1.26
C ALA A 313 -12.71 16.73 -0.29
N GLY A 314 -11.77 17.22 0.51
CA GLY A 314 -11.15 16.45 1.59
C GLY A 314 -12.14 16.03 2.69
N LEU A 315 -13.06 16.91 3.08
CA LEU A 315 -14.13 16.60 4.05
C LEU A 315 -15.09 15.52 3.53
N VAL A 316 -15.47 15.58 2.25
CA VAL A 316 -16.30 14.55 1.62
C VAL A 316 -15.64 13.17 1.70
N LEU A 317 -14.30 13.08 1.53
CA LEU A 317 -13.59 11.81 1.66
C LEU A 317 -13.61 11.22 3.07
N LEU A 318 -13.89 12.01 4.12
CA LEU A 318 -14.07 11.47 5.47
C LEU A 318 -15.24 10.49 5.55
N LEU A 319 -16.26 10.65 4.72
CA LEU A 319 -17.38 9.71 4.63
C LEU A 319 -16.91 8.28 4.29
N MET A 320 -15.87 8.17 3.46
CA MET A 320 -15.27 6.88 3.14
C MET A 320 -14.24 6.44 4.19
N THR A 321 -13.44 7.36 4.72
CA THR A 321 -12.27 7.00 5.54
C THR A 321 -12.61 6.79 7.01
N VAL A 322 -13.65 7.45 7.57
CA VAL A 322 -14.10 7.23 8.96
C VAL A 322 -14.49 5.78 9.24
N PRO A 323 -15.29 5.10 8.39
CA PRO A 323 -15.56 3.67 8.59
C PRO A 323 -14.32 2.78 8.54
N VAL A 324 -13.33 3.14 7.72
CA VAL A 324 -12.05 2.39 7.64
C VAL A 324 -11.30 2.42 8.96
N LEU A 325 -11.40 3.51 9.71
CA LEU A 325 -10.79 3.63 11.04
C LEU A 325 -11.63 2.96 12.15
N ALA A 326 -12.94 3.10 12.07
CA ALA A 326 -13.85 2.69 13.16
C ALA A 326 -14.15 1.19 13.15
N LEU A 327 -14.18 0.54 11.97
CA LEU A 327 -14.70 -0.81 11.83
C LEU A 327 -13.71 -1.98 11.99
N PRO A 328 -12.37 -1.85 11.88
CA PRO A 328 -11.46 -2.98 12.04
C PRO A 328 -11.64 -3.73 13.39
N PRO A 329 -11.85 -3.07 14.55
CA PRO A 329 -12.12 -3.77 15.79
C PRO A 329 -13.45 -4.56 15.77
N PHE A 330 -14.44 -4.05 15.05
CA PHE A 330 -15.73 -4.73 14.89
C PHE A 330 -15.59 -5.97 14.00
N GLY A 331 -14.89 -5.87 12.87
CA GLY A 331 -14.56 -7.01 12.02
C GLY A 331 -13.83 -8.11 12.79
N ALA A 332 -12.81 -7.75 13.58
CA ALA A 332 -12.08 -8.67 14.43
C ALA A 332 -12.97 -9.34 15.49
N ARG A 333 -13.90 -8.58 16.10
CA ARG A 333 -14.88 -9.14 17.07
C ARG A 333 -15.81 -10.15 16.42
N LEU A 334 -16.27 -9.91 15.18
CA LEU A 334 -17.09 -10.86 14.45
C LEU A 334 -16.37 -12.18 14.20
N VAL A 335 -15.10 -12.13 13.76
CA VAL A 335 -14.28 -13.33 13.57
C VAL A 335 -14.07 -14.07 14.89
N ASN A 336 -13.77 -13.36 15.98
CA ASN A 336 -13.58 -13.95 17.31
C ASN A 336 -14.88 -14.57 17.88
N ARG A 337 -16.05 -14.14 17.41
CA ARG A 337 -17.36 -14.73 17.75
C ARG A 337 -17.74 -15.89 16.83
N GLY A 338 -16.84 -16.32 15.94
CA GLY A 338 -17.05 -17.48 15.08
C GLY A 338 -17.54 -17.17 13.66
N ALA A 339 -17.65 -15.90 13.27
CA ALA A 339 -17.96 -15.57 11.89
C ALA A 339 -16.79 -15.98 10.96
N PRO A 340 -17.04 -16.74 9.87
CA PRO A 340 -15.96 -17.14 8.99
C PRO A 340 -15.30 -15.93 8.30
N ALA A 341 -14.03 -15.70 8.57
CA ALA A 341 -13.27 -14.56 8.06
C ALA A 341 -13.37 -14.39 6.53
N ARG A 342 -13.44 -15.51 5.78
CA ARG A 342 -13.63 -15.53 4.33
C ARG A 342 -14.94 -14.84 3.89
N HIS A 343 -16.03 -15.04 4.62
CA HIS A 343 -17.32 -14.44 4.27
C HIS A 343 -17.31 -12.93 4.51
N LEU A 344 -16.62 -12.48 5.57
CA LEU A 344 -16.45 -11.05 5.82
C LEU A 344 -15.61 -10.40 4.71
N LEU A 345 -14.54 -11.04 4.23
CA LEU A 345 -13.74 -10.51 3.12
C LEU A 345 -14.55 -10.45 1.82
N VAL A 346 -15.32 -11.50 1.50
CA VAL A 346 -16.19 -11.50 0.31
C VAL A 346 -17.26 -10.40 0.43
N LEU A 347 -17.90 -10.28 1.58
CA LEU A 347 -18.87 -9.21 1.86
C LEU A 347 -18.23 -7.83 1.70
N SER A 348 -17.02 -7.62 2.19
CA SER A 348 -16.28 -6.37 2.03
C SER A 348 -16.05 -6.01 0.56
N LEU A 349 -15.61 -6.96 -0.26
CA LEU A 349 -15.41 -6.74 -1.69
C LEU A 349 -16.74 -6.45 -2.42
N LEU A 350 -17.83 -7.12 -2.03
CA LEU A 350 -19.17 -6.85 -2.60
C LEU A 350 -19.72 -5.49 -2.15
N LEU A 351 -19.47 -5.06 -0.92
CA LEU A 351 -19.85 -3.72 -0.46
C LEU A 351 -19.05 -2.64 -1.25
N ILE A 352 -17.77 -2.85 -1.47
CA ILE A 352 -16.95 -1.95 -2.29
C ILE A 352 -17.50 -1.92 -3.73
N ALA A 353 -17.84 -3.07 -4.32
CA ALA A 353 -18.46 -3.14 -5.64
C ALA A 353 -19.80 -2.38 -5.69
N ALA A 354 -20.68 -2.62 -4.71
CA ALA A 354 -21.98 -1.95 -4.61
C ALA A 354 -21.83 -0.43 -4.41
N GLY A 355 -20.88 -0.01 -3.56
CA GLY A 355 -20.60 1.41 -3.34
C GLY A 355 -20.09 2.12 -4.59
N ASN A 356 -19.18 1.49 -5.37
CA ASN A 356 -18.74 2.04 -6.65
C ASN A 356 -19.86 2.04 -7.70
N ALA A 357 -20.68 0.99 -7.77
CA ALA A 357 -21.85 0.97 -8.64
C ALA A 357 -22.87 2.08 -8.23
N TRP A 358 -23.10 2.29 -6.94
CA TRP A 358 -23.95 3.37 -6.46
C TRP A 358 -23.34 4.76 -6.76
N LEU A 359 -22.01 4.91 -6.63
CA LEU A 359 -21.32 6.16 -6.96
C LEU A 359 -21.49 6.55 -8.44
N THR A 360 -21.90 5.65 -9.34
CA THR A 360 -22.25 6.00 -10.74
C THR A 360 -23.46 6.91 -10.87
N THR A 361 -24.26 7.11 -9.81
CA THR A 361 -25.38 8.10 -9.79
C THR A 361 -24.88 9.54 -9.67
N LEU A 362 -23.56 9.76 -9.51
CA LEU A 362 -22.99 11.10 -9.43
C LEU A 362 -23.33 11.93 -10.68
N HIS A 363 -23.48 13.23 -10.45
CA HIS A 363 -23.75 14.24 -11.47
C HIS A 363 -23.10 15.57 -11.06
N PRO A 364 -22.85 16.50 -11.99
CA PRO A 364 -22.35 17.83 -11.65
C PRO A 364 -23.22 18.50 -10.59
N GLY A 365 -22.59 19.11 -9.59
CA GLY A 365 -23.32 19.77 -8.47
C GLY A 365 -23.91 18.81 -7.43
N ILE A 366 -23.56 17.52 -7.43
CA ILE A 366 -24.00 16.59 -6.40
C ILE A 366 -23.56 17.06 -5.01
N SER A 367 -24.48 17.03 -4.04
CA SER A 367 -24.19 17.40 -2.66
C SER A 367 -23.38 16.33 -1.93
N ALA A 368 -22.68 16.72 -0.85
CA ALA A 368 -22.03 15.77 0.06
C ALA A 368 -22.99 14.72 0.62
N ALA A 369 -24.25 15.08 0.87
CA ALA A 369 -25.30 14.16 1.32
C ALA A 369 -25.60 13.08 0.26
N GLY A 370 -25.62 13.45 -1.03
CA GLY A 370 -25.80 12.49 -2.13
C GLY A 370 -24.62 11.50 -2.27
N LEU A 371 -23.41 11.92 -1.89
CA LEU A 371 -22.21 11.10 -1.89
C LEU A 371 -22.06 10.24 -0.62
N ALA A 372 -22.81 10.56 0.46
CA ALA A 372 -22.65 9.88 1.75
C ALA A 372 -22.92 8.37 1.65
N GLY A 373 -24.02 7.97 1.02
CA GLY A 373 -24.39 6.55 0.86
C GLY A 373 -23.31 5.72 0.19
N PRO A 374 -22.91 6.05 -1.06
CA PRO A 374 -21.89 5.30 -1.77
C PRO A 374 -20.52 5.31 -1.06
N LEU A 375 -20.05 6.45 -0.54
CA LEU A 375 -18.77 6.54 0.13
C LEU A 375 -18.71 5.77 1.45
N LEU A 376 -19.76 5.88 2.27
CA LEU A 376 -19.90 5.07 3.49
C LEU A 376 -19.89 3.58 3.16
N THR A 377 -20.58 3.15 2.11
CA THR A 377 -20.63 1.75 1.69
C THR A 377 -19.25 1.22 1.29
N ILE A 378 -18.47 2.00 0.52
CA ILE A 378 -17.08 1.67 0.17
C ILE A 378 -16.22 1.60 1.45
N GLY A 379 -16.33 2.59 2.33
CA GLY A 379 -15.57 2.67 3.57
C GLY A 379 -15.88 1.54 4.55
N VAL A 380 -17.15 1.17 4.70
CA VAL A 380 -17.58 0.00 5.50
C VAL A 380 -16.98 -1.28 4.93
N GLY A 381 -17.06 -1.48 3.61
CA GLY A 381 -16.44 -2.62 2.94
C GLY A 381 -14.95 -2.73 3.26
N GLN A 382 -14.19 -1.65 3.11
CA GLN A 382 -12.76 -1.66 3.40
C GLN A 382 -12.46 -1.86 4.88
N GLY A 383 -13.15 -1.14 5.77
CA GLY A 383 -12.89 -1.16 7.22
C GLY A 383 -13.15 -2.51 7.87
N LEU A 384 -14.14 -3.27 7.40
CA LEU A 384 -14.45 -4.58 7.96
C LEU A 384 -13.33 -5.61 7.83
N SER A 385 -12.52 -5.55 6.76
CA SER A 385 -11.59 -6.64 6.43
C SER A 385 -10.12 -6.28 6.44
N VAL A 386 -9.74 -5.01 6.56
CA VAL A 386 -8.34 -4.58 6.50
C VAL A 386 -7.44 -5.33 7.50
N GLY A 387 -7.83 -5.43 8.76
CA GLY A 387 -7.06 -6.14 9.79
C GLY A 387 -7.20 -7.68 9.73
N ILE A 388 -8.32 -8.16 9.19
CA ILE A 388 -8.59 -9.61 9.07
C ILE A 388 -7.63 -10.25 8.07
N ILE A 389 -7.36 -9.58 6.95
CA ILE A 389 -6.45 -10.09 5.92
C ILE A 389 -5.07 -10.38 6.50
N ASP A 390 -4.49 -9.41 7.20
CA ASP A 390 -3.16 -9.56 7.80
C ASP A 390 -3.15 -10.68 8.84
N ALA A 391 -4.14 -10.72 9.73
CA ALA A 391 -4.24 -11.77 10.75
C ALA A 391 -4.34 -13.17 10.14
N GLN A 392 -5.16 -13.36 9.11
CA GLN A 392 -5.37 -14.65 8.48
C GLN A 392 -4.16 -15.08 7.62
N ALA A 393 -3.60 -14.19 6.82
CA ALA A 393 -2.47 -14.50 5.95
C ALA A 393 -1.19 -14.79 6.77
N LEU A 394 -0.90 -13.98 7.80
CA LEU A 394 0.26 -14.18 8.66
C LEU A 394 0.11 -15.38 9.60
N GLY A 395 -1.12 -15.76 9.95
CA GLY A 395 -1.42 -16.98 10.71
C GLY A 395 -1.15 -18.28 9.94
N MET A 396 -0.97 -18.22 8.62
CA MET A 396 -0.71 -19.39 7.76
C MET A 396 0.77 -19.72 7.60
N VAL A 397 1.66 -18.90 8.11
CA VAL A 397 3.12 -19.05 7.95
C VAL A 397 3.81 -19.30 9.26
N ALA A 398 4.96 -19.97 9.21
CA ALA A 398 5.78 -20.20 10.39
C ALA A 398 6.30 -18.88 10.97
N PRO A 399 6.54 -18.77 12.28
CA PRO A 399 7.01 -17.53 12.92
C PRO A 399 8.26 -16.93 12.26
N ALA A 400 9.17 -17.76 11.76
CA ALA A 400 10.37 -17.31 11.04
C ALA A 400 10.07 -16.68 9.67
N GLN A 401 8.90 -16.94 9.07
CA GLN A 401 8.48 -16.46 7.76
C GLN A 401 7.51 -15.28 7.83
N VAL A 402 7.08 -14.87 9.02
CA VAL A 402 6.09 -13.79 9.22
C VAL A 402 6.58 -12.47 8.63
N GLY A 403 7.86 -12.12 8.78
CA GLY A 403 8.44 -10.90 8.21
C GLY A 403 8.34 -10.86 6.68
N MET A 404 8.68 -11.95 6.02
CA MET A 404 8.60 -12.09 4.56
C MET A 404 7.14 -12.04 4.07
N ALA A 405 6.23 -12.77 4.73
CA ALA A 405 4.81 -12.75 4.37
C ALA A 405 4.19 -11.36 4.55
N SER A 406 4.55 -10.64 5.61
CA SER A 406 4.18 -9.24 5.84
C SER A 406 4.73 -8.33 4.74
N GLY A 407 6.00 -8.51 4.36
CA GLY A 407 6.62 -7.79 3.24
C GLY A 407 5.87 -8.01 1.93
N PHE A 408 5.48 -9.25 1.63
CA PHE A 408 4.68 -9.58 0.45
C PHE A 408 3.32 -8.86 0.45
N LEU A 409 2.57 -8.93 1.55
CA LEU A 409 1.28 -8.25 1.67
C LEU A 409 1.40 -6.73 1.53
N ASN A 410 2.44 -6.13 2.12
CA ASN A 410 2.71 -4.70 1.98
C ASN A 410 3.09 -4.32 0.54
N THR A 411 3.86 -5.18 -0.15
CA THR A 411 4.18 -5.00 -1.58
C THR A 411 2.91 -5.09 -2.44
N VAL A 412 2.04 -6.06 -2.19
CA VAL A 412 0.74 -6.16 -2.88
C VAL A 412 -0.08 -4.90 -2.64
N ARG A 413 -0.20 -4.45 -1.38
CA ARG A 413 -0.98 -3.27 -0.99
C ARG A 413 -0.44 -1.98 -1.62
N GLY A 414 0.87 -1.74 -1.51
CA GLY A 414 1.51 -0.55 -2.10
C GLY A 414 1.52 -0.57 -3.62
N GLY A 415 1.82 -1.73 -4.22
CA GLY A 415 1.79 -1.92 -5.67
C GLY A 415 0.38 -1.75 -6.26
N THR A 416 -0.66 -2.18 -5.54
CA THR A 416 -2.05 -1.99 -5.98
C THR A 416 -2.37 -0.52 -6.21
N GLY A 417 -1.97 0.37 -5.30
CA GLY A 417 -2.20 1.81 -5.45
C GLY A 417 -1.57 2.35 -6.73
N ALA A 418 -0.29 2.04 -6.98
CA ALA A 418 0.41 2.48 -8.18
C ALA A 418 -0.21 1.93 -9.48
N VAL A 419 -0.50 0.62 -9.52
CA VAL A 419 -1.13 -0.04 -10.69
C VAL A 419 -2.52 0.53 -10.97
N MET A 420 -3.37 0.61 -9.95
CA MET A 420 -4.75 1.06 -10.14
C MET A 420 -4.83 2.53 -10.50
N LEU A 421 -4.01 3.38 -9.89
CA LEU A 421 -3.95 4.80 -10.23
C LEU A 421 -3.56 4.99 -11.71
N THR A 422 -2.55 4.25 -12.17
CA THR A 422 -2.09 4.30 -13.57
C THR A 422 -3.15 3.76 -14.52
N VAL A 423 -3.75 2.61 -14.22
CA VAL A 423 -4.77 1.98 -15.08
C VAL A 423 -6.04 2.85 -15.16
N PHE A 424 -6.51 3.36 -14.01
CA PHE A 424 -7.72 4.21 -14.00
C PHE A 424 -7.48 5.55 -14.68
N GLY A 425 -6.29 6.16 -14.47
CA GLY A 425 -5.93 7.39 -15.18
C GLY A 425 -5.86 7.20 -16.68
N ALA A 426 -5.21 6.12 -17.14
CA ALA A 426 -5.14 5.80 -18.57
C ALA A 426 -6.52 5.52 -19.18
N LEU A 427 -7.38 4.79 -18.45
CA LEU A 427 -8.76 4.52 -18.90
C LEU A 427 -9.58 5.81 -18.98
N LEU A 428 -9.47 6.67 -17.95
CA LEU A 428 -10.19 7.93 -17.93
C LEU A 428 -9.78 8.85 -19.07
N LEU A 429 -8.47 8.96 -19.36
CA LEU A 429 -7.95 9.73 -20.49
C LEU A 429 -8.46 9.16 -21.83
N ALA A 430 -8.38 7.84 -22.04
CA ALA A 430 -8.84 7.17 -23.25
C ALA A 430 -10.36 7.34 -23.49
N LEU A 431 -11.14 7.47 -22.40
CA LEU A 431 -12.58 7.72 -22.48
C LEU A 431 -12.91 9.19 -22.73
N LEU A 432 -12.11 10.12 -22.21
CA LEU A 432 -12.32 11.56 -22.36
C LEU A 432 -11.88 12.08 -23.73
N GLU A 433 -10.74 11.62 -24.24
CA GLU A 433 -10.16 12.11 -25.50
C GLU A 433 -11.15 12.11 -26.69
N PRO A 434 -11.90 11.04 -26.99
CA PRO A 434 -12.89 11.06 -28.06
C PRO A 434 -14.08 12.00 -27.80
N ARG A 435 -14.40 12.29 -26.54
CA ARG A 435 -15.53 13.13 -26.12
C ARG A 435 -15.22 14.62 -26.22
N VAL A 436 -13.95 14.98 -26.02
CA VAL A 436 -13.52 16.39 -26.02
C VAL A 436 -12.67 16.76 -27.24
N GLY A 437 -12.31 15.78 -28.08
CA GLY A 437 -11.59 15.96 -29.34
C GLY A 437 -10.10 16.30 -29.20
N SER A 438 -9.53 16.29 -27.99
CA SER A 438 -8.13 16.62 -27.73
C SER A 438 -7.58 15.87 -26.52
N ALA A 439 -6.43 15.22 -26.71
CA ALA A 439 -5.70 14.55 -25.61
C ALA A 439 -5.22 15.55 -24.54
N GLU A 440 -4.83 16.77 -24.95
CA GLU A 440 -4.43 17.84 -24.03
C GLU A 440 -5.61 18.28 -23.16
N LEU A 441 -6.76 18.52 -23.76
CA LEU A 441 -7.98 18.92 -23.06
C LEU A 441 -8.46 17.81 -22.10
N ALA A 442 -8.45 16.54 -22.56
CA ALA A 442 -8.73 15.39 -21.71
C ALA A 442 -7.78 15.32 -20.50
N GLY A 443 -6.49 15.60 -20.70
CA GLY A 443 -5.51 15.69 -19.62
C GLY A 443 -5.81 16.82 -18.63
N ARG A 444 -6.23 17.98 -19.09
CA ARG A 444 -6.63 19.12 -18.22
C ARG A 444 -7.89 18.80 -17.42
N ILE A 445 -8.88 18.17 -18.04
CA ILE A 445 -10.12 17.74 -17.35
C ILE A 445 -9.81 16.71 -16.26
N THR A 446 -8.97 15.72 -16.54
CA THR A 446 -8.51 14.75 -15.52
C THR A 446 -7.71 15.38 -14.40
N ALA A 447 -7.11 16.53 -14.65
CA ALA A 447 -6.42 17.35 -13.64
C ALA A 447 -7.35 18.27 -12.85
N GLY A 448 -8.66 18.31 -13.17
CA GLY A 448 -9.66 19.13 -12.49
C GLY A 448 -9.95 20.47 -13.17
N ALA A 449 -9.61 20.62 -14.47
CA ALA A 449 -10.04 21.81 -15.22
C ALA A 449 -11.56 21.81 -15.40
N GLY A 450 -12.18 22.96 -15.11
CA GLY A 450 -13.63 23.16 -15.23
C GLY A 450 -14.11 23.25 -16.68
N GLY A 451 -15.45 23.31 -16.86
CA GLY A 451 -16.09 23.56 -18.16
C GLY A 451 -16.53 22.33 -18.93
N HIS A 452 -16.18 21.12 -18.47
CA HIS A 452 -16.51 19.85 -19.15
C HIS A 452 -17.11 18.81 -18.18
N ALA A 453 -17.97 19.26 -17.28
CA ALA A 453 -18.50 18.46 -16.18
C ALA A 453 -19.27 17.21 -16.65
N GLU A 454 -20.06 17.31 -17.72
CA GLU A 454 -20.83 16.18 -18.25
C GLU A 454 -19.93 15.11 -18.86
N GLN A 455 -18.97 15.49 -19.69
CA GLN A 455 -18.02 14.57 -20.32
C GLN A 455 -17.17 13.84 -19.27
N PHE A 456 -16.73 14.57 -18.23
CA PHE A 456 -15.99 13.97 -17.12
C PHE A 456 -16.89 12.97 -16.36
N THR A 457 -18.13 13.34 -16.08
CA THR A 457 -19.09 12.48 -15.39
C THR A 457 -19.35 11.17 -16.15
N GLU A 458 -19.57 11.25 -17.47
CA GLU A 458 -19.79 10.06 -18.29
C GLU A 458 -18.57 9.13 -18.31
N ALA A 459 -17.38 9.68 -18.53
CA ALA A 459 -16.15 8.91 -18.52
C ALA A 459 -15.91 8.26 -17.14
N TRP A 460 -16.12 9.02 -16.08
CA TRP A 460 -15.96 8.56 -14.71
C TRP A 460 -16.94 7.46 -14.33
N ARG A 461 -18.19 7.52 -14.78
CA ARG A 461 -19.19 6.45 -14.60
C ARG A 461 -18.72 5.11 -15.18
N ILE A 462 -18.10 5.13 -16.36
CA ILE A 462 -17.57 3.91 -16.99
C ILE A 462 -16.43 3.32 -16.15
N VAL A 463 -15.53 4.18 -15.64
CA VAL A 463 -14.46 3.75 -14.73
C VAL A 463 -15.04 3.13 -13.46
N LEU A 464 -16.05 3.73 -12.85
CA LEU A 464 -16.70 3.22 -11.64
C LEU A 464 -17.38 1.86 -11.87
N TRP A 465 -18.06 1.66 -13.03
CA TRP A 465 -18.59 0.35 -13.40
C TRP A 465 -17.50 -0.68 -13.61
N SER A 466 -16.37 -0.30 -14.18
CA SER A 466 -15.21 -1.18 -14.35
C SER A 466 -14.64 -1.62 -13.00
N VAL A 467 -14.55 -0.69 -12.03
CA VAL A 467 -14.13 -0.97 -10.64
C VAL A 467 -15.10 -1.89 -9.93
N ALA A 468 -16.41 -1.66 -10.08
CA ALA A 468 -17.46 -2.50 -9.50
C ALA A 468 -17.39 -3.93 -10.06
N GLY A 469 -17.21 -4.07 -11.38
CA GLY A 469 -17.02 -5.37 -12.04
C GLY A 469 -15.77 -6.09 -11.57
N LEU A 470 -14.63 -5.39 -11.50
CA LEU A 470 -13.36 -5.93 -10.98
C LEU A 470 -13.51 -6.41 -9.52
N SER A 471 -14.11 -5.59 -8.67
CA SER A 471 -14.31 -5.93 -7.24
C SER A 471 -15.24 -7.15 -7.08
N THR A 472 -16.29 -7.25 -7.90
CA THR A 472 -17.18 -8.41 -7.93
C THR A 472 -16.46 -9.67 -8.40
N GLY A 473 -15.68 -9.58 -9.50
CA GLY A 473 -14.88 -10.69 -10.01
C GLY A 473 -13.85 -11.19 -8.99
N LEU A 474 -13.19 -10.25 -8.28
CA LEU A 474 -12.26 -10.58 -7.19
C LEU A 474 -12.98 -11.21 -5.99
N ALA A 475 -14.19 -10.76 -5.65
CA ALA A 475 -14.99 -11.39 -4.58
C ALA A 475 -15.31 -12.85 -4.90
N LEU A 476 -15.68 -13.16 -6.14
CA LEU A 476 -15.95 -14.52 -6.60
C LEU A 476 -14.68 -15.39 -6.59
N LEU A 477 -13.57 -14.85 -7.10
CA LEU A 477 -12.28 -15.54 -7.13
C LEU A 477 -11.76 -15.83 -5.72
N VAL A 478 -11.79 -14.84 -4.82
CA VAL A 478 -11.40 -14.98 -3.41
C VAL A 478 -12.29 -15.99 -2.71
N HIS A 479 -13.61 -15.96 -2.96
CA HIS A 479 -14.52 -16.97 -2.43
C HIS A 479 -14.15 -18.39 -2.87
N ALA A 480 -13.80 -18.58 -4.13
CA ALA A 480 -13.39 -19.86 -4.68
C ALA A 480 -12.05 -20.36 -4.08
N LEU A 481 -11.06 -19.46 -3.94
CA LEU A 481 -9.73 -19.80 -3.41
C LEU A 481 -9.76 -20.10 -1.91
N LEU A 482 -10.64 -19.44 -1.14
CA LEU A 482 -10.77 -19.63 0.30
C LEU A 482 -11.80 -20.70 0.70
N ARG A 483 -12.42 -21.41 -0.26
CA ARG A 483 -13.27 -22.56 0.06
C ARG A 483 -12.46 -23.63 0.80
N PRO A 484 -12.97 -24.21 1.91
CA PRO A 484 -12.35 -25.36 2.53
C PRO A 484 -12.29 -26.47 1.49
N ARG A 485 -11.10 -26.91 1.13
CA ARG A 485 -10.97 -28.19 0.43
C ARG A 485 -11.34 -29.26 1.43
N THR A 486 -12.50 -29.87 1.30
CA THR A 486 -12.85 -31.12 1.95
C THR A 486 -11.79 -32.14 1.54
N ARG A 487 -10.73 -32.27 2.35
CA ARG A 487 -9.85 -33.43 2.28
C ARG A 487 -10.75 -34.60 2.60
N ALA A 488 -11.11 -35.37 1.59
CA ALA A 488 -11.56 -36.74 1.76
C ALA A 488 -10.35 -37.53 2.29
N ALA A 489 -10.06 -37.39 3.57
CA ALA A 489 -9.20 -38.29 4.33
C ALA A 489 -10.10 -39.45 4.77
N LYS A 490 -10.35 -40.37 3.87
CA LYS A 490 -10.56 -41.75 4.27
C LYS A 490 -9.22 -42.26 4.84
N THR A 491 -8.91 -41.90 6.06
CA THR A 491 -7.99 -42.68 6.89
C THR A 491 -8.81 -43.85 7.41
N THR A 492 -8.78 -44.92 6.67
CA THR A 492 -9.14 -46.23 7.18
C THR A 492 -8.17 -46.49 8.33
N VAL A 493 -8.62 -46.20 9.55
CA VAL A 493 -7.98 -46.73 10.76
C VAL A 493 -8.23 -48.19 10.72
N THR A 494 -7.28 -48.95 10.17
CA THR A 494 -7.19 -50.40 10.42
C THR A 494 -6.86 -50.54 11.90
N ALA A 495 -7.89 -50.85 12.68
CA ALA A 495 -7.69 -51.22 14.07
C ALA A 495 -6.83 -52.54 14.08
N THR A 496 -5.55 -52.37 14.31
CA THR A 496 -4.66 -53.47 14.67
C THR A 496 -5.11 -53.93 16.05
N ALA A 497 -5.69 -55.14 16.10
CA ALA A 497 -6.03 -55.79 17.33
C ALA A 497 -4.79 -55.92 18.24
N PRO A 498 -4.91 -55.71 19.56
CA PRO A 498 -3.78 -55.86 20.45
C PRO A 498 -3.31 -57.33 20.48
N ALA A 499 -2.00 -57.53 20.35
CA ALA A 499 -1.36 -58.85 20.47
C ALA A 499 -1.64 -59.47 21.86
N PRO A 500 -1.89 -60.81 21.95
CA PRO A 500 -2.12 -61.43 23.22
C PRO A 500 -0.85 -61.44 24.10
N ALA A 501 -1.06 -61.09 25.38
CA ALA A 501 -0.02 -61.10 26.40
C ALA A 501 0.68 -62.44 26.54
N PRO A 502 2.02 -62.51 26.78
CA PRO A 502 2.73 -63.76 26.99
C PRO A 502 2.31 -64.41 28.30
N ALA A 503 2.02 -65.70 28.23
CA ALA A 503 1.69 -66.56 29.37
C ALA A 503 2.85 -66.55 30.38
N ARG A 504 2.54 -66.30 31.63
CA ARG A 504 3.45 -66.50 32.77
C ARG A 504 3.53 -67.99 33.02
N THR A 505 4.68 -68.61 32.84
CA THR A 505 5.03 -69.93 33.36
C THR A 505 5.51 -69.76 34.81
N HIS A 506 4.95 -70.65 35.68
CA HIS A 506 5.36 -70.82 37.09
C HIS A 506 6.77 -71.26 37.26
#